data_88a08c80251f44761e81e0203aee08db
#
_entry.id   88a08c80251f44761e81e0203aee08db
#
_cell.length_a   1.000
_cell.length_b   1.000
_cell.length_c   1.000
_cell.angle_alpha   90.00
_cell.angle_beta   90.00
_cell.angle_gamma   90.00
#
_symmetry.space_group_name_H-M   'P 1'
#
loop_
_entity.id
_entity.type
_entity.pdbx_description
1 polymer ?
#
loop_
_entity_poly.entity_id
_entity_poly.type
_entity_poly.pdbx_seq_one_letter_code
_entity_poly.pdbx_strand_id
1 'polypeptide(L)'
;MKSLCATAALFLFATLSGHCVPETGKSEVSYYKDIRPIFQANCQGCHQPAKAKGEYIMTDFAKLLAGGDSEETAIVAGQPDQSYLLELITPVDGKAEMPQKKDPLHETEIELVKKWISQGAKDDTPAGAKERYSVDNPPTYVLPPVITSLDFSPDGKLLAVPGFHEVILHKADGSGMVARLIGLSERIESVAFSPDGKKLAVTGGLPARMGEVQIWDVETHKLILSTPVTFDTVYGGSWSPDGTMVAFGCTDNTVRAINAKTGKEVLFMGSHNDWPIDTVFSTKGDYVASVGRDMSAKLTKVDEQRFIDNITSITPKALKGGILSVTRHPMKDEILFGGADGIPKIYRMQRVKKREIGDDSNQLWNLPSLPGRIFAVDWSDDGTKIAAGSSLDGKGAIHIYGIDPNYKVPGNIDGIIKKPTHQRNGGEKGALAEYFKNGIKVMAQINHDSTGIYALSFSPDGKQLAAAGSDGQIRIYQSAEGNQVTEFIPVPIKQ
;
A
#
# COMPACT_ATOMS: atom_id res chain seq x y z
N MET A 1 -59.13 -50.54 -4.93
CA MET A 1 -60.15 -50.86 -5.97
C MET A 1 -59.99 -49.94 -7.15
N LYS A 2 -59.85 -50.50 -8.35
CA LYS A 2 -59.86 -49.89 -9.70
C LYS A 2 -58.60 -49.07 -10.06
N SER A 3 -57.56 -49.58 -10.72
CA SER A 3 -57.42 -50.18 -12.06
C SER A 3 -57.91 -49.28 -13.18
N LEU A 4 -56.95 -48.81 -14.02
CA LEU A 4 -57.02 -48.83 -15.48
C LEU A 4 -55.74 -48.23 -16.05
N CYS A 5 -54.94 -49.01 -16.59
CA CYS A 5 -54.66 -49.34 -18.04
C CYS A 5 -54.00 -48.22 -18.83
N ALA A 6 -52.80 -48.57 -19.20
CA ALA A 6 -51.92 -47.91 -20.14
C ALA A 6 -52.39 -48.07 -21.60
N THR A 7 -52.07 -47.06 -22.41
CA THR A 7 -51.96 -47.24 -23.85
C THR A 7 -50.68 -46.57 -24.33
N ALA A 8 -49.75 -47.40 -24.81
CA ALA A 8 -48.49 -46.92 -25.42
C ALA A 8 -48.75 -46.49 -26.86
N ALA A 9 -48.39 -45.33 -27.22
CA ALA A 9 -48.25 -44.88 -28.61
C ALA A 9 -46.77 -44.77 -28.97
N LEU A 10 -46.35 -45.62 -29.86
CA LEU A 10 -44.98 -45.67 -30.40
C LEU A 10 -44.88 -44.56 -31.49
N PHE A 11 -44.13 -43.51 -31.21
CA PHE A 11 -43.72 -42.55 -32.26
C PHE A 11 -42.29 -42.82 -32.68
N LEU A 12 -42.15 -43.26 -33.93
CA LEU A 12 -40.85 -43.40 -34.59
C LEU A 12 -40.32 -42.00 -34.95
N PHE A 13 -39.30 -41.52 -34.26
CA PHE A 13 -38.56 -40.33 -34.66
C PHE A 13 -37.33 -40.77 -35.45
N ALA A 14 -37.30 -40.46 -36.70
CA ALA A 14 -36.12 -40.53 -37.55
C ALA A 14 -35.11 -39.46 -37.11
N THR A 15 -33.96 -39.88 -36.61
CA THR A 15 -32.85 -39.01 -36.27
C THR A 15 -32.08 -38.65 -37.54
N LEU A 16 -32.28 -37.45 -38.06
CA LEU A 16 -31.30 -36.81 -38.93
C LEU A 16 -30.12 -36.33 -38.06
N SER A 17 -29.05 -37.09 -38.10
CA SER A 17 -27.77 -36.67 -37.52
C SER A 17 -27.13 -35.61 -38.41
N GLY A 18 -27.50 -34.36 -38.25
CA GLY A 18 -26.73 -33.25 -38.75
C GLY A 18 -25.46 -33.09 -37.90
N HIS A 19 -24.32 -33.55 -38.38
CA HIS A 19 -23.03 -33.20 -37.82
C HIS A 19 -22.81 -31.70 -38.06
N CYS A 20 -23.11 -30.90 -37.06
CA CYS A 20 -22.61 -29.52 -36.97
C CYS A 20 -21.13 -29.63 -36.61
N VAL A 21 -20.24 -29.58 -37.60
CA VAL A 21 -18.81 -29.35 -37.38
C VAL A 21 -18.72 -27.91 -36.86
N PRO A 22 -18.20 -27.68 -35.67
CA PRO A 22 -17.93 -26.29 -35.27
C PRO A 22 -16.85 -25.77 -36.22
N GLU A 23 -17.18 -24.76 -37.02
CA GLU A 23 -16.18 -23.93 -37.66
C GLU A 23 -15.19 -23.50 -36.58
N THR A 24 -13.94 -23.95 -36.72
CA THR A 24 -12.83 -23.41 -35.94
C THR A 24 -12.60 -21.98 -36.41
N GLY A 25 -13.46 -21.06 -35.95
CA GLY A 25 -13.25 -19.64 -36.09
C GLY A 25 -11.91 -19.33 -35.43
N LYS A 26 -10.94 -18.82 -36.19
CA LYS A 26 -9.68 -18.31 -35.68
C LYS A 26 -10.04 -17.30 -34.58
N SER A 27 -9.90 -17.67 -33.30
CA SER A 27 -10.19 -16.75 -32.19
C SER A 27 -9.29 -15.53 -32.36
N GLU A 28 -9.89 -14.37 -32.56
CA GLU A 28 -9.19 -13.10 -32.66
C GLU A 28 -8.52 -12.84 -31.29
N VAL A 29 -7.23 -12.48 -31.30
CA VAL A 29 -6.49 -12.19 -30.08
C VAL A 29 -6.80 -10.76 -29.67
N SER A 30 -7.27 -10.60 -28.46
CA SER A 30 -7.60 -9.29 -27.88
C SER A 30 -6.35 -8.59 -27.36
N TYR A 31 -6.08 -7.38 -27.82
CA TYR A 31 -5.04 -6.56 -27.20
C TYR A 31 -5.35 -6.33 -25.72
N TYR A 32 -6.58 -5.93 -25.41
CA TYR A 32 -6.98 -5.55 -24.05
C TYR A 32 -6.95 -6.72 -23.07
N LYS A 33 -7.44 -7.90 -23.48
CA LYS A 33 -7.57 -9.06 -22.58
C LYS A 33 -6.34 -9.96 -22.57
N ASP A 34 -5.67 -10.12 -23.71
CA ASP A 34 -4.65 -11.14 -23.91
C ASP A 34 -3.24 -10.55 -23.95
N ILE A 35 -3.03 -9.44 -24.67
CA ILE A 35 -1.68 -8.88 -24.92
C ILE A 35 -1.27 -7.85 -23.87
N ARG A 36 -2.17 -6.93 -23.55
CA ARG A 36 -1.90 -5.87 -22.56
C ARG A 36 -1.42 -6.41 -21.21
N PRO A 37 -1.99 -7.50 -20.64
CA PRO A 37 -1.49 -8.10 -19.40
C PRO A 37 -0.04 -8.58 -19.51
N ILE A 38 0.37 -9.16 -20.64
CA ILE A 38 1.75 -9.60 -20.88
C ILE A 38 2.70 -8.39 -20.82
N PHE A 39 2.37 -7.31 -21.54
CA PHE A 39 3.18 -6.09 -21.55
C PHE A 39 3.20 -5.38 -20.18
N GLN A 40 2.08 -5.38 -19.46
CA GLN A 40 2.01 -4.82 -18.11
C GLN A 40 2.93 -5.57 -17.14
N ALA A 41 2.92 -6.88 -17.17
CA ALA A 41 3.71 -7.71 -16.28
C ALA A 41 5.22 -7.63 -16.58
N ASN A 42 5.61 -7.51 -17.84
CA ASN A 42 7.00 -7.74 -18.26
C ASN A 42 7.71 -6.48 -18.79
N CYS A 43 7.00 -5.49 -19.32
CA CYS A 43 7.58 -4.40 -20.13
C CYS A 43 7.30 -3.00 -19.55
N GLN A 44 6.04 -2.71 -19.19
CA GLN A 44 5.60 -1.35 -18.84
C GLN A 44 6.26 -0.80 -17.58
N GLY A 45 6.83 -1.66 -16.72
CA GLY A 45 7.64 -1.23 -15.59
C GLY A 45 8.89 -0.43 -15.95
N CYS A 46 9.37 -0.55 -17.20
CA CYS A 46 10.54 0.19 -17.70
C CYS A 46 10.21 1.07 -18.91
N HIS A 47 9.10 0.82 -19.61
CA HIS A 47 8.71 1.48 -20.87
C HIS A 47 7.42 2.27 -20.67
N GLN A 48 7.49 3.37 -19.89
CA GLN A 48 6.39 4.27 -19.55
C GLN A 48 6.88 5.72 -19.42
N PRO A 49 6.00 6.74 -19.43
CA PRO A 49 6.42 8.15 -19.43
C PRO A 49 7.40 8.55 -18.33
N ALA A 50 7.25 8.00 -17.12
CA ALA A 50 8.13 8.30 -15.97
C ALA A 50 9.46 7.55 -16.02
N LYS A 51 9.58 6.49 -16.85
CA LYS A 51 10.78 5.66 -17.02
C LYS A 51 10.79 5.10 -18.44
N ALA A 52 11.03 5.97 -19.41
CA ALA A 52 11.07 5.59 -20.83
C ALA A 52 12.47 5.11 -21.19
N LYS A 53 12.86 3.88 -20.79
CA LYS A 53 14.11 3.27 -21.25
C LYS A 53 14.06 3.09 -22.76
N GLY A 54 15.14 3.50 -23.44
CA GLY A 54 15.18 3.49 -24.90
C GLY A 54 14.13 4.40 -25.53
N GLU A 55 13.68 5.44 -24.80
CA GLU A 55 12.59 6.36 -25.22
C GLU A 55 11.28 5.64 -25.60
N TYR A 56 11.19 4.35 -25.32
CA TYR A 56 10.04 3.52 -25.68
C TYR A 56 8.94 3.58 -24.63
N ILE A 57 7.72 3.94 -25.05
CA ILE A 57 6.55 4.06 -24.17
C ILE A 57 5.47 3.05 -24.60
N MET A 58 5.36 1.96 -23.84
CA MET A 58 4.41 0.87 -24.11
C MET A 58 3.04 1.07 -23.44
N THR A 59 2.86 2.14 -22.69
CA THR A 59 1.58 2.46 -22.03
C THR A 59 0.65 3.30 -22.91
N ASP A 60 1.11 3.79 -24.03
CA ASP A 60 0.34 4.46 -25.09
C ASP A 60 0.34 3.60 -26.34
N PHE A 61 -0.84 3.30 -26.91
CA PHE A 61 -0.95 2.34 -28.00
C PHE A 61 -0.25 2.81 -29.28
N ALA A 62 -0.34 4.08 -29.61
CA ALA A 62 0.35 4.61 -30.80
C ALA A 62 1.87 4.55 -30.64
N LYS A 63 2.38 4.90 -29.46
CA LYS A 63 3.81 4.82 -29.13
C LYS A 63 4.30 3.37 -29.01
N LEU A 64 3.45 2.45 -28.52
CA LEU A 64 3.72 1.01 -28.50
C LEU A 64 4.01 0.48 -29.91
N LEU A 65 3.25 0.91 -30.89
CA LEU A 65 3.49 0.50 -32.29
C LEU A 65 4.74 1.16 -32.88
N ALA A 66 4.94 2.44 -32.60
CA ALA A 66 6.02 3.25 -33.22
C ALA A 66 7.43 2.77 -32.85
N GLY A 67 7.68 2.51 -31.55
CA GLY A 67 9.02 2.18 -31.05
C GLY A 67 9.64 3.28 -30.20
N GLY A 68 10.95 3.19 -29.97
CA GLY A 68 11.76 4.11 -29.17
C GLY A 68 12.94 4.70 -29.94
N ASP A 69 14.09 4.86 -29.26
CA ASP A 69 15.32 5.47 -29.79
C ASP A 69 16.13 4.55 -30.75
N SER A 70 15.71 3.30 -30.97
CA SER A 70 16.37 2.37 -31.89
C SER A 70 16.14 2.72 -33.37
N GLU A 71 15.28 3.68 -33.69
CA GLU A 71 14.84 4.00 -35.04
C GLU A 71 14.07 2.88 -35.77
N GLU A 72 13.92 1.71 -35.13
CA GLU A 72 13.18 0.56 -35.65
C GLU A 72 11.71 0.59 -35.22
N THR A 73 10.81 0.23 -36.15
CA THR A 73 9.37 0.10 -35.81
C THR A 73 9.15 -1.08 -34.90
N ALA A 74 8.68 -0.81 -33.67
CA ALA A 74 8.51 -1.85 -32.68
C ALA A 74 7.50 -2.92 -33.12
N ILE A 75 6.36 -2.51 -33.69
CA ILE A 75 5.30 -3.43 -34.16
C ILE A 75 4.79 -2.97 -35.52
N VAL A 76 4.98 -3.81 -36.53
CA VAL A 76 4.45 -3.63 -37.88
C VAL A 76 3.18 -4.47 -38.01
N ALA A 77 2.03 -3.82 -38.06
CA ALA A 77 0.72 -4.49 -38.14
C ALA A 77 0.62 -5.48 -39.30
N GLY A 78 0.26 -6.72 -39.04
CA GLY A 78 0.19 -7.78 -40.00
C GLY A 78 1.53 -8.42 -40.40
N GLN A 79 2.65 -7.93 -39.90
CA GLN A 79 3.99 -8.37 -40.29
C GLN A 79 4.86 -8.70 -39.07
N PRO A 80 4.67 -9.86 -38.43
CA PRO A 80 5.43 -10.29 -37.27
C PRO A 80 6.95 -10.25 -37.48
N ASP A 81 7.40 -10.75 -38.63
CA ASP A 81 8.85 -10.86 -38.93
C ASP A 81 9.53 -9.51 -39.20
N GLN A 82 8.78 -8.42 -39.31
CA GLN A 82 9.28 -7.05 -39.44
C GLN A 82 9.08 -6.24 -38.15
N SER A 83 8.58 -6.89 -37.11
CA SER A 83 8.30 -6.24 -35.83
C SER A 83 9.48 -6.40 -34.88
N TYR A 84 10.24 -5.31 -34.66
CA TYR A 84 11.46 -5.33 -33.82
C TYR A 84 11.21 -5.84 -32.40
N LEU A 85 10.02 -5.58 -31.85
CA LEU A 85 9.66 -6.12 -30.54
C LEU A 85 9.78 -7.65 -30.47
N LEU A 86 9.36 -8.38 -31.53
CA LEU A 86 9.44 -9.85 -31.53
C LEU A 86 10.87 -10.35 -31.58
N GLU A 87 11.77 -9.66 -32.27
CA GLU A 87 13.21 -9.97 -32.25
C GLU A 87 13.75 -9.89 -30.83
N LEU A 88 13.44 -8.80 -30.11
CA LEU A 88 13.95 -8.56 -28.78
C LEU A 88 13.42 -9.53 -27.71
N ILE A 89 12.16 -9.99 -27.83
CA ILE A 89 11.55 -10.90 -26.84
C ILE A 89 11.69 -12.38 -27.16
N THR A 90 12.15 -12.73 -28.36
CA THR A 90 12.31 -14.12 -28.80
C THR A 90 13.66 -14.64 -28.30
N PRO A 91 13.70 -15.73 -27.51
CA PRO A 91 14.95 -16.26 -27.01
C PRO A 91 15.82 -16.87 -28.12
N VAL A 92 17.11 -16.56 -28.10
CA VAL A 92 18.17 -17.25 -28.86
C VAL A 92 19.06 -17.93 -27.83
N ASP A 93 19.30 -19.23 -27.96
CA ASP A 93 20.06 -20.04 -27.01
C ASP A 93 19.58 -19.89 -25.55
N GLY A 94 18.27 -19.76 -25.35
CA GLY A 94 17.61 -19.63 -24.05
C GLY A 94 17.70 -18.24 -23.41
N LYS A 95 18.17 -17.22 -24.15
CA LYS A 95 18.26 -15.83 -23.68
C LYS A 95 17.56 -14.90 -24.65
N ALA A 96 16.78 -13.94 -24.11
CA ALA A 96 16.20 -12.85 -24.86
C ALA A 96 16.81 -11.52 -24.44
N GLU A 97 16.85 -10.54 -25.34
CA GLU A 97 17.33 -9.20 -25.01
C GLU A 97 16.36 -8.48 -24.06
N MET A 98 15.07 -8.75 -24.20
CA MET A 98 13.98 -8.23 -23.35
C MET A 98 13.12 -9.38 -22.84
N PRO A 99 12.60 -9.27 -21.58
CA PRO A 99 12.88 -8.23 -20.57
C PRO A 99 14.26 -8.34 -19.95
N GLN A 100 14.98 -7.23 -19.78
CA GLN A 100 16.31 -7.21 -19.17
C GLN A 100 16.28 -7.67 -17.71
N LYS A 101 17.25 -8.52 -17.32
CA LYS A 101 17.44 -9.02 -15.94
C LYS A 101 16.25 -9.83 -15.39
N LYS A 102 15.46 -10.42 -16.27
CA LYS A 102 14.39 -11.37 -15.98
C LYS A 102 14.52 -12.58 -16.90
N ASP A 103 13.82 -13.65 -16.56
CA ASP A 103 13.65 -14.77 -17.48
C ASP A 103 12.91 -14.32 -18.74
N PRO A 104 13.18 -14.94 -19.91
CA PRO A 104 12.43 -14.69 -21.13
C PRO A 104 10.93 -14.91 -20.94
N LEU A 105 10.11 -14.27 -21.77
CA LEU A 105 8.69 -14.56 -21.82
C LEU A 105 8.46 -16.05 -22.14
N HIS A 106 7.35 -16.58 -21.60
CA HIS A 106 6.96 -17.94 -21.94
C HIS A 106 6.63 -18.06 -23.43
N GLU A 107 6.96 -19.19 -24.05
CA GLU A 107 6.74 -19.42 -25.48
C GLU A 107 5.29 -19.14 -25.91
N THR A 108 4.32 -19.52 -25.08
CA THR A 108 2.89 -19.25 -25.32
C THR A 108 2.56 -17.75 -25.32
N GLU A 109 3.26 -16.94 -24.56
CA GLU A 109 3.07 -15.47 -24.53
C GLU A 109 3.65 -14.85 -25.80
N ILE A 110 4.83 -15.31 -26.24
CA ILE A 110 5.46 -14.86 -27.48
C ILE A 110 4.57 -15.20 -28.69
N GLU A 111 4.09 -16.44 -28.78
CA GLU A 111 3.18 -16.87 -29.84
C GLU A 111 1.86 -16.09 -29.86
N LEU A 112 1.35 -15.73 -28.67
CA LEU A 112 0.15 -14.89 -28.55
C LEU A 112 0.39 -13.48 -29.10
N VAL A 113 1.53 -12.86 -28.76
CA VAL A 113 1.95 -11.55 -29.31
C VAL A 113 2.13 -11.64 -30.81
N LYS A 114 2.82 -12.67 -31.33
CA LYS A 114 3.02 -12.91 -32.75
C LYS A 114 1.71 -13.06 -33.51
N LYS A 115 0.78 -13.81 -32.93
CA LYS A 115 -0.57 -14.00 -33.51
C LYS A 115 -1.35 -12.69 -33.56
N TRP A 116 -1.32 -11.91 -32.47
CA TRP A 116 -1.96 -10.58 -32.43
C TRP A 116 -1.39 -9.64 -33.50
N ILE A 117 -0.08 -9.60 -33.66
CA ILE A 117 0.58 -8.78 -34.68
C ILE A 117 0.14 -9.26 -36.07
N SER A 118 0.12 -10.59 -36.34
CA SER A 118 -0.31 -11.15 -37.64
C SER A 118 -1.76 -10.85 -37.97
N GLN A 119 -2.60 -10.65 -36.94
CA GLN A 119 -4.01 -10.25 -37.08
C GLN A 119 -4.21 -8.74 -37.26
N GLY A 120 -3.12 -7.99 -37.40
CA GLY A 120 -3.13 -6.53 -37.63
C GLY A 120 -2.93 -5.69 -36.42
N ALA A 121 -2.45 -6.24 -35.29
CA ALA A 121 -2.12 -5.52 -34.07
C ALA A 121 -3.20 -4.50 -33.64
N LYS A 122 -4.47 -4.93 -33.64
CA LYS A 122 -5.60 -4.05 -33.35
C LYS A 122 -5.73 -3.72 -31.88
N ASP A 123 -6.14 -2.48 -31.58
CA ASP A 123 -6.52 -2.04 -30.24
C ASP A 123 -8.04 -2.19 -30.05
N ASP A 124 -8.44 -3.24 -29.36
CA ASP A 124 -9.82 -3.51 -28.97
C ASP A 124 -10.15 -3.04 -27.55
N THR A 125 -9.31 -2.15 -26.98
CA THR A 125 -9.54 -1.58 -25.65
C THR A 125 -10.90 -0.89 -25.62
N PRO A 126 -11.82 -1.28 -24.71
CA PRO A 126 -13.12 -0.63 -24.58
C PRO A 126 -12.97 0.88 -24.36
N ALA A 127 -13.91 1.67 -24.88
CA ALA A 127 -13.86 3.14 -24.77
C ALA A 127 -13.66 3.60 -23.31
N GLY A 128 -14.41 3.07 -22.37
CA GLY A 128 -14.28 3.39 -20.95
C GLY A 128 -12.97 2.92 -20.29
N ALA A 129 -12.18 2.07 -20.96
CA ALA A 129 -10.86 1.67 -20.51
C ALA A 129 -9.72 2.40 -21.24
N LYS A 130 -10.05 3.19 -22.27
CA LYS A 130 -9.11 4.08 -22.97
C LYS A 130 -8.95 5.42 -22.29
N GLU A 131 -9.95 5.83 -21.51
CA GLU A 131 -9.91 7.09 -20.79
C GLU A 131 -8.82 7.04 -19.73
N ARG A 132 -7.73 7.75 -19.98
CA ARG A 132 -6.74 8.03 -18.95
C ARG A 132 -7.19 9.26 -18.18
N TYR A 133 -7.19 9.13 -16.87
CA TYR A 133 -7.40 10.29 -16.03
C TYR A 133 -6.24 11.27 -16.16
N SER A 134 -6.57 12.54 -16.19
CA SER A 134 -5.64 13.66 -16.27
C SER A 134 -6.27 14.87 -15.56
N VAL A 135 -5.53 15.97 -15.47
CA VAL A 135 -6.08 17.22 -14.92
C VAL A 135 -7.28 17.72 -15.74
N ASP A 136 -7.24 17.51 -17.07
CA ASP A 136 -8.35 17.91 -17.97
C ASP A 136 -9.49 16.87 -17.99
N ASN A 137 -9.22 15.63 -17.62
CA ASN A 137 -10.20 14.55 -17.51
C ASN A 137 -10.05 13.83 -16.15
N PRO A 138 -10.41 14.48 -15.02
CA PRO A 138 -10.20 13.92 -13.70
C PRO A 138 -11.19 12.80 -13.36
N PRO A 139 -10.86 11.90 -12.42
CA PRO A 139 -11.79 10.92 -11.88
C PRO A 139 -13.09 11.56 -11.41
N THR A 140 -14.20 10.87 -11.64
CA THR A 140 -15.53 11.32 -11.21
C THR A 140 -16.12 10.33 -10.22
N TYR A 141 -16.78 10.85 -9.19
CA TYR A 141 -17.30 10.06 -8.09
C TYR A 141 -18.82 10.16 -8.00
N VAL A 142 -19.49 9.03 -7.86
CA VAL A 142 -20.91 8.93 -7.51
C VAL A 142 -21.11 8.67 -6.02
N LEU A 143 -20.07 8.11 -5.36
CA LEU A 143 -19.98 7.88 -3.92
C LEU A 143 -18.59 8.27 -3.45
N PRO A 144 -18.43 8.69 -2.17
CA PRO A 144 -17.11 8.93 -1.59
C PRO A 144 -16.25 7.66 -1.62
N PRO A 145 -14.96 7.72 -2.01
CA PRO A 145 -14.06 6.58 -1.97
C PRO A 145 -13.67 6.25 -0.51
N VAL A 146 -13.36 5.00 -0.24
CA VAL A 146 -12.73 4.62 1.04
C VAL A 146 -11.38 5.33 1.17
N ILE A 147 -11.12 5.94 2.32
CA ILE A 147 -9.87 6.65 2.59
C ILE A 147 -8.95 5.73 3.41
N THR A 148 -7.79 5.42 2.85
CA THR A 148 -6.81 4.45 3.39
C THR A 148 -5.66 5.10 4.13
N SER A 149 -5.40 6.38 3.87
CA SER A 149 -4.30 7.15 4.44
C SER A 149 -4.65 8.63 4.54
N LEU A 150 -4.03 9.34 5.44
CA LEU A 150 -4.09 10.80 5.56
C LEU A 150 -2.73 11.31 6.01
N ASP A 151 -2.34 12.49 5.56
CA ASP A 151 -1.18 13.17 6.12
C ASP A 151 -1.33 14.70 6.06
N PHE A 152 -1.02 15.38 7.17
CA PHE A 152 -0.90 16.84 7.18
C PHE A 152 0.47 17.27 6.67
N SER A 153 0.50 18.36 5.90
CA SER A 153 1.78 18.99 5.58
C SER A 153 2.48 19.51 6.84
N PRO A 154 3.82 19.48 6.91
CA PRO A 154 4.57 19.93 8.09
C PRO A 154 4.33 21.39 8.48
N ASP A 155 3.88 22.24 7.55
CA ASP A 155 3.47 23.63 7.82
C ASP A 155 2.01 23.76 8.29
N GLY A 156 1.28 22.66 8.37
CA GLY A 156 -0.11 22.60 8.82
C GLY A 156 -1.13 23.21 7.88
N LYS A 157 -0.78 23.51 6.61
CA LYS A 157 -1.71 24.18 5.68
C LYS A 157 -2.49 23.23 4.79
N LEU A 158 -1.94 22.05 4.51
CA LEU A 158 -2.51 21.07 3.61
C LEU A 158 -2.81 19.75 4.33
N LEU A 159 -3.80 19.04 3.80
CA LEU A 159 -4.10 17.65 4.11
C LEU A 159 -4.12 16.86 2.79
N ALA A 160 -3.28 15.82 2.69
CA ALA A 160 -3.26 14.90 1.56
C ALA A 160 -4.25 13.76 1.79
N VAL A 161 -5.08 13.48 0.79
CA VAL A 161 -6.17 12.50 0.86
C VAL A 161 -6.16 11.62 -0.39
N PRO A 162 -6.01 10.31 -0.27
CA PRO A 162 -6.12 9.38 -1.39
C PRO A 162 -7.52 9.36 -2.00
N GLY A 163 -7.57 9.26 -3.32
CA GLY A 163 -8.76 8.99 -4.10
C GLY A 163 -8.51 7.87 -5.11
N PHE A 164 -9.38 7.76 -6.10
CA PHE A 164 -9.25 6.81 -7.21
C PHE A 164 -8.38 7.43 -8.30
N HIS A 165 -7.22 6.85 -8.59
CA HIS A 165 -6.19 7.37 -9.52
C HIS A 165 -5.57 8.73 -9.12
N GLU A 166 -5.81 9.22 -7.94
CA GLU A 166 -5.36 10.54 -7.54
C GLU A 166 -5.11 10.69 -6.05
N VAL A 167 -4.34 11.69 -5.71
CA VAL A 167 -4.31 12.25 -4.36
C VAL A 167 -4.88 13.66 -4.43
N ILE A 168 -5.77 13.99 -3.52
CA ILE A 168 -6.38 15.31 -3.40
C ILE A 168 -5.67 16.07 -2.29
N LEU A 169 -5.17 17.24 -2.61
CA LEU A 169 -4.67 18.19 -1.61
C LEU A 169 -5.80 19.11 -1.20
N HIS A 170 -6.15 19.09 0.08
CA HIS A 170 -7.10 20.00 0.71
C HIS A 170 -6.38 21.05 1.56
N LYS A 171 -7.04 22.19 1.82
CA LYS A 171 -6.66 23.02 2.95
C LYS A 171 -6.88 22.23 4.23
N ALA A 172 -5.99 22.38 5.18
CA ALA A 172 -5.99 21.62 6.43
C ALA A 172 -7.27 21.78 7.25
N ASP A 173 -7.96 22.92 7.11
CA ASP A 173 -9.23 23.22 7.77
C ASP A 173 -10.46 22.63 7.06
N GLY A 174 -10.28 21.95 5.93
CA GLY A 174 -11.35 21.39 5.11
C GLY A 174 -12.11 22.42 4.28
N SER A 175 -11.70 23.69 4.26
CA SER A 175 -12.43 24.77 3.58
C SER A 175 -12.39 24.71 2.06
N GLY A 176 -11.58 23.81 1.46
CA GLY A 176 -11.56 23.63 0.01
C GLY A 176 -10.43 22.78 -0.50
N MET A 177 -10.65 22.24 -1.69
CA MET A 177 -9.67 21.50 -2.46
C MET A 177 -8.65 22.49 -3.07
N VAL A 178 -7.37 22.15 -2.99
CA VAL A 178 -6.25 22.95 -3.54
C VAL A 178 -5.81 22.36 -4.88
N ALA A 179 -5.62 21.05 -4.96
CA ALA A 179 -5.16 20.39 -6.18
C ALA A 179 -5.60 18.92 -6.24
N ARG A 180 -5.54 18.37 -7.46
CA ARG A 180 -5.70 16.95 -7.76
C ARG A 180 -4.41 16.44 -8.39
N LEU A 181 -3.75 15.51 -7.74
CA LEU A 181 -2.49 14.89 -8.19
C LEU A 181 -2.85 13.53 -8.84
N ILE A 182 -3.09 13.56 -10.15
CA ILE A 182 -3.60 12.40 -10.90
C ILE A 182 -2.44 11.59 -11.46
N GLY A 183 -2.34 10.32 -11.03
CA GLY A 183 -1.28 9.40 -11.39
C GLY A 183 -1.77 8.11 -12.06
N LEU A 184 -0.84 7.17 -12.26
CA LEU A 184 -1.15 5.89 -12.88
C LEU A 184 -1.78 4.89 -11.90
N SER A 185 -1.48 5.00 -10.62
CA SER A 185 -1.97 4.09 -9.60
C SER A 185 -3.48 4.25 -9.43
N GLU A 186 -4.22 3.20 -9.76
CA GLU A 186 -5.67 3.13 -9.57
C GLU A 186 -6.03 3.18 -8.09
N ARG A 187 -5.25 2.46 -7.29
CA ARG A 187 -5.43 2.36 -5.86
C ARG A 187 -4.25 3.00 -5.15
N ILE A 188 -4.53 3.96 -4.29
CA ILE A 188 -3.55 4.62 -3.44
C ILE A 188 -3.68 4.02 -2.04
N GLU A 189 -2.57 3.51 -1.50
CA GLU A 189 -2.55 2.88 -0.17
C GLU A 189 -1.97 3.80 0.90
N SER A 190 -0.99 4.65 0.54
CA SER A 190 -0.37 5.56 1.50
C SER A 190 0.03 6.86 0.83
N VAL A 191 -0.07 7.95 1.60
CA VAL A 191 0.44 9.28 1.28
C VAL A 191 1.28 9.78 2.45
N ALA A 192 2.41 10.43 2.16
CA ALA A 192 3.28 11.00 3.18
C ALA A 192 4.00 12.24 2.64
N PHE A 193 3.90 13.37 3.34
CA PHE A 193 4.71 14.55 3.04
C PHE A 193 6.17 14.32 3.42
N SER A 194 7.09 14.86 2.64
CA SER A 194 8.50 14.92 3.03
C SER A 194 8.69 15.80 4.26
N PRO A 195 9.73 15.58 5.06
CA PRO A 195 9.97 16.36 6.29
C PRO A 195 10.05 17.88 6.06
N ASP A 196 10.45 18.31 4.87
CA ASP A 196 10.50 19.72 4.48
C ASP A 196 9.18 20.23 3.85
N GLY A 197 8.17 19.39 3.72
CA GLY A 197 6.85 19.69 3.15
C GLY A 197 6.82 19.95 1.64
N LYS A 198 7.96 19.86 0.95
CA LYS A 198 8.04 20.21 -0.48
C LYS A 198 7.61 19.09 -1.41
N LYS A 199 7.63 17.87 -0.95
CA LYS A 199 7.28 16.68 -1.74
C LYS A 199 6.22 15.86 -1.04
N LEU A 200 5.48 15.11 -1.84
CA LEU A 200 4.54 14.10 -1.36
C LEU A 200 4.94 12.75 -1.98
N ALA A 201 5.20 11.75 -1.14
CA ALA A 201 5.31 10.37 -1.56
C ALA A 201 3.93 9.72 -1.58
N VAL A 202 3.67 8.95 -2.61
CA VAL A 202 2.43 8.20 -2.80
C VAL A 202 2.79 6.76 -3.14
N THR A 203 2.27 5.81 -2.39
CA THR A 203 2.41 4.38 -2.69
C THR A 203 1.06 3.78 -3.05
N GLY A 204 1.07 2.84 -3.97
CA GLY A 204 -0.13 2.20 -4.45
C GLY A 204 0.12 1.33 -5.67
N GLY A 205 -0.81 1.31 -6.60
CA GLY A 205 -0.63 0.57 -7.83
C GLY A 205 -1.93 0.20 -8.53
N LEU A 206 -1.75 -0.71 -9.46
CA LEU A 206 -2.80 -1.44 -10.16
C LEU A 206 -2.79 -2.87 -9.60
N PRO A 207 -3.79 -3.29 -8.81
CA PRO A 207 -3.78 -4.61 -8.17
C PRO A 207 -3.52 -5.76 -9.15
N ALA A 208 -2.62 -6.67 -8.76
CA ALA A 208 -2.14 -7.80 -9.56
C ALA A 208 -1.50 -7.43 -10.93
N ARG A 209 -1.05 -6.18 -11.08
CA ARG A 209 -0.46 -5.69 -12.35
C ARG A 209 0.80 -4.86 -12.14
N MET A 210 0.76 -3.91 -11.22
CA MET A 210 1.86 -2.98 -10.97
C MET A 210 1.75 -2.38 -9.58
N GLY A 211 2.86 -2.35 -8.87
CA GLY A 211 3.04 -1.53 -7.66
C GLY A 211 3.96 -0.37 -7.95
N GLU A 212 3.63 0.81 -7.45
CA GLU A 212 4.26 2.06 -7.82
C GLU A 212 4.53 2.94 -6.61
N VAL A 213 5.66 3.63 -6.66
CA VAL A 213 5.94 4.77 -5.78
C VAL A 213 6.01 6.03 -6.64
N GLN A 214 5.22 7.03 -6.29
CA GLN A 214 5.22 8.34 -6.93
C GLN A 214 5.79 9.39 -5.98
N ILE A 215 6.51 10.35 -6.53
CA ILE A 215 6.96 11.56 -5.81
C ILE A 215 6.42 12.77 -6.55
N TRP A 216 5.68 13.59 -5.84
CA TRP A 216 5.06 14.80 -6.35
C TRP A 216 5.72 16.04 -5.74
N ASP A 217 5.82 17.09 -6.52
CA ASP A 217 6.15 18.43 -6.05
C ASP A 217 4.87 19.10 -5.52
N VAL A 218 4.88 19.51 -4.26
CA VAL A 218 3.69 20.05 -3.58
C VAL A 218 3.33 21.45 -4.06
N GLU A 219 4.31 22.29 -4.41
CA GLU A 219 4.09 23.67 -4.84
C GLU A 219 3.57 23.72 -6.29
N THR A 220 4.20 22.96 -7.18
CA THR A 220 3.87 22.98 -8.61
C THR A 220 2.81 21.95 -9.00
N HIS A 221 2.46 21.04 -8.10
CA HIS A 221 1.53 19.90 -8.30
C HIS A 221 1.97 18.96 -9.43
N LYS A 222 3.27 18.89 -9.71
CA LYS A 222 3.83 18.06 -10.79
C LYS A 222 4.38 16.74 -10.27
N LEU A 223 4.18 15.69 -11.05
CA LEU A 223 4.83 14.42 -10.83
C LEU A 223 6.33 14.52 -11.14
N ILE A 224 7.17 14.36 -10.11
CA ILE A 224 8.63 14.34 -10.23
C ILE A 224 9.12 12.96 -10.63
N LEU A 225 8.55 11.92 -10.01
CA LEU A 225 8.99 10.55 -10.18
C LEU A 225 7.79 9.60 -10.10
N SER A 226 7.75 8.64 -11.02
CA SER A 226 6.88 7.47 -10.95
C SER A 226 7.75 6.24 -11.19
N THR A 227 7.87 5.40 -10.18
CA THR A 227 8.76 4.23 -10.22
C THR A 227 7.95 2.96 -9.95
N PRO A 228 7.71 2.12 -10.98
CA PRO A 228 7.23 0.78 -10.76
C PRO A 228 8.26 -0.05 -9.99
N VAL A 229 7.82 -0.74 -8.96
CA VAL A 229 8.70 -1.48 -8.05
C VAL A 229 8.35 -2.96 -7.94
N THR A 230 7.09 -3.32 -8.19
CA THR A 230 6.59 -4.70 -8.08
C THR A 230 5.41 -4.93 -9.02
N PHE A 231 4.90 -6.18 -9.09
CA PHE A 231 3.75 -6.58 -9.94
C PHE A 231 2.41 -6.46 -9.23
N ASP A 232 2.37 -5.95 -8.03
CA ASP A 232 1.16 -5.73 -7.26
C ASP A 232 1.33 -4.51 -6.37
N THR A 233 0.27 -4.11 -5.70
CA THR A 233 0.16 -2.92 -4.85
C THR A 233 1.30 -2.77 -3.85
N VAL A 234 1.72 -1.55 -3.59
CA VAL A 234 2.73 -1.14 -2.61
C VAL A 234 2.05 -0.47 -1.43
N TYR A 235 2.45 -0.82 -0.23
CA TYR A 235 1.88 -0.37 1.04
C TYR A 235 2.83 0.51 1.84
N GLY A 236 2.29 1.30 2.76
CA GLY A 236 2.94 1.99 3.86
C GLY A 236 4.21 2.74 3.50
N GLY A 237 4.07 3.90 2.86
CA GLY A 237 5.20 4.75 2.46
C GLY A 237 5.67 5.66 3.59
N SER A 238 6.96 5.64 3.92
CA SER A 238 7.56 6.55 4.90
C SER A 238 8.83 7.21 4.38
N TRP A 239 9.04 8.47 4.74
CA TRP A 239 10.25 9.22 4.41
C TRP A 239 11.37 8.98 5.40
N SER A 240 12.61 8.95 4.91
CA SER A 240 13.78 9.13 5.78
C SER A 240 13.79 10.55 6.37
N PRO A 241 14.33 10.76 7.59
CA PRO A 241 14.33 12.08 8.24
C PRO A 241 15.02 13.19 7.44
N ASP A 242 15.96 12.83 6.57
CA ASP A 242 16.68 13.75 5.68
C ASP A 242 15.93 14.00 4.35
N GLY A 243 14.78 13.37 4.13
CA GLY A 243 13.97 13.51 2.92
C GLY A 243 14.61 12.96 1.64
N THR A 244 15.62 12.07 1.76
CA THR A 244 16.32 11.53 0.59
C THR A 244 15.80 10.18 0.13
N MET A 245 15.12 9.43 1.01
CA MET A 245 14.63 8.08 0.74
C MET A 245 13.14 7.92 1.11
N VAL A 246 12.47 7.00 0.41
CA VAL A 246 11.14 6.51 0.78
C VAL A 246 11.20 5.00 0.93
N ALA A 247 10.81 4.49 2.11
CA ALA A 247 10.65 3.06 2.37
C ALA A 247 9.19 2.64 2.25
N PHE A 248 8.95 1.37 1.89
CA PHE A 248 7.62 0.82 1.67
C PHE A 248 7.62 -0.72 1.74
N GLY A 249 6.44 -1.29 1.92
CA GLY A 249 6.20 -2.73 1.87
C GLY A 249 5.64 -3.19 0.53
N CYS A 250 6.00 -4.41 0.10
CA CYS A 250 5.54 -5.01 -1.14
C CYS A 250 4.82 -6.34 -0.91
N THR A 251 3.89 -6.69 -1.79
CA THR A 251 3.14 -7.96 -1.76
C THR A 251 3.99 -9.20 -2.01
N ASP A 252 5.24 -9.04 -2.45
CA ASP A 252 6.22 -10.12 -2.56
C ASP A 252 6.99 -10.39 -1.25
N ASN A 253 6.46 -9.90 -0.11
CA ASN A 253 7.02 -10.04 1.23
C ASN A 253 8.32 -9.26 1.46
N THR A 254 8.67 -8.34 0.56
CA THR A 254 9.87 -7.52 0.68
C THR A 254 9.57 -6.14 1.25
N VAL A 255 10.52 -5.64 2.04
CA VAL A 255 10.62 -4.22 2.41
C VAL A 255 11.66 -3.59 1.51
N ARG A 256 11.32 -2.47 0.89
CA ARG A 256 12.20 -1.77 -0.02
C ARG A 256 12.31 -0.30 0.33
N ALA A 257 13.34 0.35 -0.18
CA ALA A 257 13.43 1.81 -0.19
C ALA A 257 14.04 2.28 -1.51
N ILE A 258 13.60 3.44 -1.96
CA ILE A 258 14.15 4.12 -3.14
C ILE A 258 14.75 5.48 -2.76
N ASN A 259 15.73 5.92 -3.53
CA ASN A 259 16.15 7.32 -3.51
C ASN A 259 15.05 8.18 -4.15
N ALA A 260 14.51 9.14 -3.42
CA ALA A 260 13.35 9.93 -3.82
C ALA A 260 13.59 10.88 -5.02
N LYS A 261 14.87 11.12 -5.37
CA LYS A 261 15.23 11.95 -6.54
C LYS A 261 15.40 11.11 -7.81
N THR A 262 15.95 9.91 -7.69
CA THR A 262 16.37 9.11 -8.84
C THR A 262 15.50 7.87 -9.09
N GLY A 263 14.66 7.49 -8.13
CA GLY A 263 13.89 6.23 -8.16
C GLY A 263 14.74 4.98 -8.03
N LYS A 264 16.06 5.12 -7.81
CA LYS A 264 16.96 3.97 -7.66
C LYS A 264 16.67 3.26 -6.34
N GLU A 265 16.51 1.94 -6.39
CA GLU A 265 16.40 1.10 -5.20
C GLU A 265 17.68 1.18 -4.36
N VAL A 266 17.55 1.46 -3.08
CA VAL A 266 18.64 1.56 -2.09
C VAL A 266 18.51 0.51 -0.99
N LEU A 267 17.33 -0.09 -0.84
CA LEU A 267 17.08 -1.21 0.06
C LEU A 267 16.18 -2.22 -0.62
N PHE A 268 16.57 -3.50 -0.53
CA PHE A 268 15.76 -4.67 -0.88
C PHE A 268 15.93 -5.73 0.20
N MET A 269 14.87 -6.06 0.94
CA MET A 269 14.95 -7.01 2.04
C MET A 269 13.73 -7.93 2.11
N GLY A 270 13.94 -9.21 1.82
CA GLY A 270 12.93 -10.26 1.93
C GLY A 270 12.93 -10.89 3.33
N SER A 271 12.54 -10.15 4.35
CA SER A 271 12.57 -10.63 5.74
C SER A 271 11.20 -11.05 6.29
N HIS A 272 10.09 -10.62 5.67
CA HIS A 272 8.74 -10.98 6.07
C HIS A 272 8.28 -12.33 5.48
N ASN A 273 7.38 -13.00 6.18
CA ASN A 273 6.76 -14.26 5.71
C ASN A 273 5.36 -14.02 5.11
N ASP A 274 4.86 -12.81 5.19
CA ASP A 274 3.61 -12.32 4.58
C ASP A 274 3.80 -10.82 4.33
N TRP A 275 2.86 -10.15 3.71
CA TRP A 275 2.96 -8.76 3.27
C TRP A 275 3.36 -7.82 4.40
N PRO A 276 4.49 -7.09 4.27
CA PRO A 276 4.74 -5.89 5.05
C PRO A 276 3.74 -4.82 4.62
N ILE A 277 3.03 -4.27 5.60
CA ILE A 277 1.91 -3.34 5.36
C ILE A 277 2.31 -1.90 5.62
N ASP A 278 3.25 -1.67 6.55
CA ASP A 278 3.65 -0.32 6.91
C ASP A 278 5.12 -0.27 7.35
N THR A 279 5.74 0.91 7.20
CA THR A 279 7.16 1.14 7.45
C THR A 279 7.40 2.47 8.17
N VAL A 280 8.50 2.56 8.90
CA VAL A 280 8.98 3.84 9.45
C VAL A 280 10.51 3.81 9.62
N PHE A 281 11.17 4.92 9.31
CA PHE A 281 12.61 5.07 9.54
C PHE A 281 12.95 5.35 11.01
N SER A 282 14.17 4.97 11.44
CA SER A 282 14.79 5.44 12.67
C SER A 282 15.00 6.96 12.64
N THR A 283 15.28 7.56 13.81
CA THR A 283 15.54 9.01 13.93
C THR A 283 16.71 9.50 13.08
N LYS A 284 17.68 8.62 12.78
CA LYS A 284 18.85 8.93 11.96
C LYS A 284 18.68 8.48 10.49
N GLY A 285 17.61 7.76 10.15
CA GLY A 285 17.41 7.23 8.81
C GLY A 285 18.25 6.00 8.46
N ASP A 286 19.03 5.46 9.40
CA ASP A 286 19.94 4.33 9.18
C ASP A 286 19.26 2.95 9.31
N TYR A 287 18.06 2.90 9.92
CA TYR A 287 17.23 1.71 10.00
C TYR A 287 15.81 1.97 9.51
N VAL A 288 15.16 0.91 9.04
CA VAL A 288 13.73 0.83 8.78
C VAL A 288 13.11 -0.21 9.69
N ALA A 289 12.10 0.18 10.45
CA ALA A 289 11.17 -0.73 11.08
C ALA A 289 9.99 -0.98 10.14
N SER A 290 9.61 -2.24 9.99
CA SER A 290 8.49 -2.66 9.14
C SER A 290 7.55 -3.58 9.92
N VAL A 291 6.26 -3.49 9.65
CA VAL A 291 5.22 -4.32 10.26
C VAL A 291 4.39 -4.99 9.19
N GLY A 292 3.82 -6.17 9.50
CA GLY A 292 3.11 -6.89 8.47
C GLY A 292 2.12 -7.94 8.96
N ARG A 293 1.52 -8.61 7.99
CA ARG A 293 0.52 -9.66 8.18
C ARG A 293 1.10 -10.91 8.85
N ASP A 294 2.42 -11.09 8.78
CA ASP A 294 3.16 -12.18 9.44
C ASP A 294 3.28 -12.00 10.96
N MET A 295 2.52 -11.08 11.55
CA MET A 295 2.45 -10.83 12.99
C MET A 295 3.79 -10.38 13.60
N SER A 296 4.62 -9.72 12.83
CA SER A 296 5.94 -9.28 13.30
C SER A 296 6.22 -7.81 12.99
N ALA A 297 7.00 -7.17 13.88
CA ALA A 297 7.71 -5.95 13.58
C ALA A 297 9.19 -6.28 13.44
N LYS A 298 9.82 -5.85 12.34
CA LYS A 298 11.20 -6.19 11.97
C LYS A 298 12.05 -4.95 11.79
N LEU A 299 13.33 -5.08 12.08
CA LEU A 299 14.33 -4.03 11.94
C LEU A 299 15.33 -4.38 10.86
N THR A 300 15.52 -3.48 9.91
CA THR A 300 16.43 -3.63 8.78
C THR A 300 17.40 -2.46 8.76
N LYS A 301 18.69 -2.69 8.57
CA LYS A 301 19.70 -1.67 8.35
C LYS A 301 19.77 -1.32 6.88
N VAL A 302 19.68 -0.01 6.56
CA VAL A 302 19.46 0.46 5.18
C VAL A 302 20.73 0.33 4.35
N ASP A 303 21.85 0.89 4.80
CA ASP A 303 23.11 0.94 4.07
C ASP A 303 23.74 -0.43 3.84
N GLU A 304 23.56 -1.35 4.79
CA GLU A 304 24.03 -2.73 4.71
C GLU A 304 23.02 -3.66 4.02
N GLN A 305 21.80 -3.20 3.74
CA GLN A 305 20.67 -4.01 3.25
C GLN A 305 20.52 -5.32 4.06
N ARG A 306 20.58 -5.21 5.37
CA ARG A 306 20.67 -6.36 6.26
C ARG A 306 19.54 -6.40 7.28
N PHE A 307 18.86 -7.54 7.38
CA PHE A 307 17.97 -7.83 8.49
C PHE A 307 18.75 -7.86 9.81
N ILE A 308 18.29 -7.10 10.81
CA ILE A 308 18.92 -7.01 12.12
C ILE A 308 18.27 -7.96 13.11
N ASP A 309 16.96 -7.79 13.34
CA ASP A 309 16.22 -8.62 14.31
C ASP A 309 14.70 -8.39 14.17
N ASN A 310 13.92 -9.27 14.79
CA ASN A 310 12.53 -8.97 15.06
C ASN A 310 12.45 -8.01 16.27
N ILE A 311 11.75 -6.90 16.12
CA ILE A 311 11.49 -5.96 17.22
C ILE A 311 10.60 -6.63 18.27
N THR A 312 9.56 -7.32 17.79
CA THR A 312 8.59 -8.05 18.62
C THR A 312 9.07 -9.44 19.00
N SER A 313 8.35 -10.08 19.92
CA SER A 313 8.59 -11.47 20.28
C SER A 313 8.39 -12.41 19.07
N ILE A 314 9.28 -13.38 18.92
CA ILE A 314 9.18 -14.48 17.95
C ILE A 314 8.47 -15.71 18.52
N THR A 315 8.04 -15.66 19.77
CA THR A 315 7.34 -16.77 20.40
C THR A 315 5.99 -16.98 19.71
N PRO A 316 5.67 -18.21 19.27
CA PRO A 316 4.38 -18.50 18.65
C PRO A 316 3.21 -18.02 19.53
N LYS A 317 2.23 -17.33 18.94
CA LYS A 317 1.03 -16.79 19.61
C LYS A 317 1.32 -15.63 20.60
N ALA A 318 2.51 -15.07 20.64
CA ALA A 318 2.80 -13.88 21.44
C ALA A 318 2.02 -12.65 20.93
N LEU A 319 1.89 -12.53 19.61
CA LEU A 319 1.00 -11.57 18.96
C LEU A 319 -0.20 -12.31 18.34
N LYS A 320 -1.33 -11.65 18.27
CA LYS A 320 -2.59 -12.20 17.74
C LYS A 320 -3.00 -11.45 16.47
N GLY A 321 -2.66 -12.04 15.33
CA GLY A 321 -2.98 -11.50 14.02
C GLY A 321 -1.99 -10.44 13.54
N GLY A 322 -2.16 -9.97 12.29
CA GLY A 322 -1.26 -9.04 11.64
C GLY A 322 -1.20 -7.66 12.30
N ILE A 323 -0.07 -7.01 12.14
CA ILE A 323 0.15 -5.61 12.51
C ILE A 323 -0.09 -4.78 11.25
N LEU A 324 -0.92 -3.73 11.34
CA LEU A 324 -1.45 -3.05 10.17
C LEU A 324 -0.95 -1.60 10.01
N SER A 325 -0.48 -0.99 11.08
CA SER A 325 0.04 0.37 11.02
C SER A 325 1.15 0.57 12.06
N VAL A 326 2.15 1.38 11.71
CA VAL A 326 3.28 1.74 12.56
C VAL A 326 3.64 3.20 12.38
N THR A 327 3.97 3.84 13.49
CA THR A 327 4.58 5.18 13.52
C THR A 327 5.71 5.21 14.53
N ARG A 328 6.58 6.23 14.48
CA ARG A 328 7.72 6.38 15.36
C ARG A 328 7.53 7.57 16.29
N HIS A 329 8.02 7.43 17.51
CA HIS A 329 8.17 8.58 18.40
C HIS A 329 9.02 9.68 17.72
N PRO A 330 8.61 10.96 17.73
CA PRO A 330 9.30 12.01 16.96
C PRO A 330 10.79 12.14 17.31
N MET A 331 11.18 11.92 18.58
CA MET A 331 12.54 12.13 19.06
C MET A 331 13.30 10.85 19.47
N LYS A 332 12.67 9.66 19.43
CA LYS A 332 13.26 8.40 19.92
C LYS A 332 13.10 7.29 18.91
N ASP A 333 14.02 6.31 18.94
CA ASP A 333 13.88 5.07 18.17
C ASP A 333 12.94 4.08 18.91
N GLU A 334 11.71 4.55 19.08
CA GLU A 334 10.59 3.80 19.64
C GLU A 334 9.43 3.82 18.66
N ILE A 335 8.81 2.68 18.42
CA ILE A 335 7.68 2.55 17.52
C ILE A 335 6.39 2.31 18.27
N LEU A 336 5.33 2.94 17.82
CA LEU A 336 3.95 2.63 18.14
C LEU A 336 3.37 1.83 16.97
N PHE A 337 2.71 0.74 17.27
CA PHE A 337 1.98 -0.01 16.25
C PHE A 337 0.66 -0.56 16.78
N GLY A 338 -0.24 -0.87 15.85
CA GLY A 338 -1.52 -1.50 16.10
C GLY A 338 -1.89 -2.52 15.04
N GLY A 339 -2.83 -3.39 15.36
CA GLY A 339 -3.25 -4.44 14.45
C GLY A 339 -4.47 -5.22 14.91
N ALA A 340 -4.51 -6.49 14.55
CA ALA A 340 -5.69 -7.35 14.69
C ALA A 340 -6.12 -7.63 16.13
N ASP A 341 -5.27 -7.43 17.12
CA ASP A 341 -5.60 -7.67 18.54
C ASP A 341 -6.24 -6.46 19.25
N GLY A 342 -6.36 -5.33 18.55
CA GLY A 342 -6.99 -4.11 19.06
C GLY A 342 -6.20 -3.39 20.17
N ILE A 343 -4.93 -3.73 20.38
CA ILE A 343 -4.09 -3.15 21.44
C ILE A 343 -2.96 -2.35 20.81
N PRO A 344 -2.95 -1.01 20.94
CA PRO A 344 -1.78 -0.23 20.56
C PRO A 344 -0.60 -0.55 21.47
N LYS A 345 0.60 -0.69 20.90
CA LYS A 345 1.81 -1.09 21.65
C LYS A 345 2.99 -0.21 21.29
N ILE A 346 3.83 0.09 22.29
CA ILE A 346 5.09 0.82 22.12
C ILE A 346 6.26 -0.13 22.36
N TYR A 347 7.21 -0.13 21.43
CA TYR A 347 8.41 -0.93 21.47
C TYR A 347 9.65 -0.10 21.16
N ARG A 348 10.78 -0.43 21.79
CA ARG A 348 12.10 0.03 21.32
C ARG A 348 12.39 -0.62 19.97
N MET A 349 12.93 0.14 19.03
CA MET A 349 13.39 -0.43 17.75
C MET A 349 14.56 -1.39 17.96
N GLN A 350 15.52 -1.00 18.75
CA GLN A 350 16.75 -1.77 18.97
C GLN A 350 16.71 -2.53 20.30
N ARG A 351 17.26 -3.74 20.28
CA ARG A 351 17.37 -4.57 21.46
C ARG A 351 18.47 -4.07 22.38
N VAL A 352 18.18 -4.11 23.68
CA VAL A 352 19.12 -3.73 24.74
C VAL A 352 19.82 -4.95 25.36
N LYS A 353 19.43 -6.16 24.98
CA LYS A 353 20.04 -7.41 25.45
C LYS A 353 19.97 -8.51 24.37
N LYS A 354 20.78 -9.58 24.54
CA LYS A 354 20.71 -10.78 23.67
C LYS A 354 19.31 -11.41 23.77
N ARG A 355 18.80 -11.90 22.63
CA ARG A 355 17.51 -12.57 22.55
C ARG A 355 17.51 -13.90 23.35
N GLU A 356 16.42 -14.14 24.06
CA GLU A 356 16.11 -15.37 24.74
C GLU A 356 14.73 -15.88 24.32
N ILE A 357 14.47 -17.19 24.45
CA ILE A 357 13.16 -17.77 24.15
C ILE A 357 12.09 -17.18 25.09
N GLY A 358 10.97 -16.76 24.54
CA GLY A 358 9.88 -16.14 25.30
C GLY A 358 10.13 -14.68 25.71
N ASP A 359 11.18 -14.08 25.15
CA ASP A 359 11.59 -12.70 25.41
C ASP A 359 10.78 -11.72 24.57
N ASP A 360 10.31 -10.67 25.23
CA ASP A 360 9.69 -9.49 24.62
C ASP A 360 10.26 -8.22 25.24
N SER A 361 11.59 -8.18 25.40
CA SER A 361 12.31 -7.15 26.13
C SER A 361 12.30 -5.77 25.48
N ASN A 362 11.85 -5.67 24.23
CA ASN A 362 11.69 -4.39 23.55
C ASN A 362 10.36 -3.70 23.86
N GLN A 363 9.37 -4.43 24.40
CA GLN A 363 8.06 -3.89 24.74
C GLN A 363 8.17 -2.87 25.87
N LEU A 364 7.64 -1.68 25.64
CA LEU A 364 7.60 -0.60 26.65
C LEU A 364 6.21 -0.43 27.24
N TRP A 365 5.18 -0.47 26.40
CA TRP A 365 3.81 -0.21 26.78
C TRP A 365 2.81 -1.08 26.01
N ASN A 366 1.70 -1.42 26.69
CA ASN A 366 0.42 -1.76 26.09
C ASN A 366 -0.56 -0.65 26.48
N LEU A 367 -1.17 -0.02 25.49
CA LEU A 367 -2.18 1.00 25.74
C LEU A 367 -3.56 0.33 25.94
N PRO A 368 -4.52 1.03 26.56
CA PRO A 368 -5.91 0.58 26.59
C PRO A 368 -6.42 0.22 25.19
N SER A 369 -7.07 -0.95 25.09
CA SER A 369 -7.51 -1.52 23.81
C SER A 369 -8.68 -0.77 23.18
N LEU A 370 -8.79 -0.84 21.86
CA LEU A 370 -9.94 -0.45 21.08
C LEU A 370 -10.77 -1.68 20.67
N PRO A 371 -12.08 -1.52 20.36
CA PRO A 371 -12.85 -2.59 19.75
C PRO A 371 -12.35 -2.87 18.32
N GLY A 372 -12.19 -4.17 17.98
CA GLY A 372 -11.83 -4.61 16.65
C GLY A 372 -10.34 -4.45 16.29
N ARG A 373 -10.06 -4.32 15.00
CA ARG A 373 -8.71 -4.20 14.45
C ARG A 373 -8.31 -2.74 14.36
N ILE A 374 -7.08 -2.43 14.78
CA ILE A 374 -6.47 -1.12 14.58
C ILE A 374 -5.90 -1.08 13.17
N PHE A 375 -6.32 -0.08 12.39
CA PHE A 375 -5.87 0.16 11.03
C PHE A 375 -4.94 1.37 10.91
N ALA A 376 -5.02 2.30 11.86
CA ALA A 376 -4.19 3.49 11.88
C ALA A 376 -3.71 3.81 13.29
N VAL A 377 -2.45 4.20 13.40
CA VAL A 377 -1.87 4.79 14.61
C VAL A 377 -1.06 6.01 14.21
N ASP A 378 -1.06 7.01 15.06
CA ASP A 378 -0.25 8.20 14.86
C ASP A 378 0.28 8.76 16.16
N TRP A 379 1.39 9.51 16.10
CA TRP A 379 2.05 10.16 17.20
C TRP A 379 2.21 11.66 16.92
N SER A 380 1.73 12.52 17.82
CA SER A 380 1.91 13.96 17.64
C SER A 380 3.38 14.35 17.60
N ASP A 381 3.74 15.36 16.82
CA ASP A 381 5.13 15.81 16.60
C ASP A 381 5.83 16.27 17.89
N ASP A 382 5.06 16.74 18.90
CA ASP A 382 5.57 17.08 20.21
C ASP A 382 5.80 15.86 21.13
N GLY A 383 5.40 14.67 20.69
CA GLY A 383 5.51 13.41 21.43
C GLY A 383 4.56 13.30 22.64
N THR A 384 3.59 14.22 22.80
CA THR A 384 2.70 14.25 23.97
C THR A 384 1.42 13.46 23.81
N LYS A 385 1.04 13.12 22.57
CA LYS A 385 -0.21 12.43 22.26
C LYS A 385 0.01 11.27 21.28
N ILE A 386 -0.85 10.29 21.42
CA ILE A 386 -0.96 9.13 20.55
C ILE A 386 -2.42 9.00 20.14
N ALA A 387 -2.67 8.65 18.88
CA ALA A 387 -3.99 8.27 18.39
C ALA A 387 -3.97 6.86 17.85
N ALA A 388 -5.09 6.14 18.02
CA ALA A 388 -5.34 4.85 17.39
C ALA A 388 -6.77 4.82 16.84
N GLY A 389 -6.93 4.31 15.62
CA GLY A 389 -8.21 4.16 14.94
C GLY A 389 -8.49 2.70 14.61
N SER A 390 -9.71 2.24 14.87
CA SER A 390 -10.08 0.83 14.68
C SER A 390 -11.38 0.64 13.92
N SER A 391 -11.61 -0.60 13.52
CA SER A 391 -12.89 -1.02 12.93
C SER A 391 -13.30 -2.40 13.44
N LEU A 392 -14.61 -2.52 13.76
CA LEU A 392 -15.28 -3.77 14.08
C LEU A 392 -16.69 -3.75 13.49
N ASP A 393 -16.98 -4.68 12.58
CA ASP A 393 -18.30 -4.87 11.98
C ASP A 393 -18.92 -3.56 11.40
N GLY A 394 -18.10 -2.76 10.70
CA GLY A 394 -18.50 -1.49 10.10
C GLY A 394 -18.60 -0.31 11.06
N LYS A 395 -18.32 -0.51 12.34
CA LYS A 395 -18.21 0.54 13.35
C LYS A 395 -16.75 0.90 13.59
N GLY A 396 -16.49 2.16 13.92
CA GLY A 396 -15.15 2.66 14.21
C GLY A 396 -15.02 3.22 15.61
N ALA A 397 -13.80 3.16 16.12
CA ALA A 397 -13.45 3.85 17.34
C ALA A 397 -12.11 4.57 17.17
N ILE A 398 -11.97 5.73 17.77
CA ILE A 398 -10.73 6.49 17.88
C ILE A 398 -10.45 6.69 19.36
N HIS A 399 -9.27 6.30 19.81
CA HIS A 399 -8.77 6.64 21.13
C HIS A 399 -7.59 7.62 20.99
N ILE A 400 -7.63 8.68 21.79
CA ILE A 400 -6.52 9.63 21.94
C ILE A 400 -5.96 9.46 23.33
N TYR A 401 -4.65 9.27 23.41
CA TYR A 401 -3.92 9.04 24.66
C TYR A 401 -2.93 10.16 24.90
N GLY A 402 -2.82 10.59 26.16
CA GLY A 402 -1.78 11.50 26.62
C GLY A 402 -0.60 10.71 27.17
N ILE A 403 0.61 11.12 26.82
CA ILE A 403 1.86 10.52 27.29
C ILE A 403 2.87 11.63 27.62
N ASP A 404 3.68 11.42 28.68
CA ASP A 404 4.85 12.28 28.92
C ASP A 404 5.92 11.98 27.86
N PRO A 405 6.29 12.95 26.99
CA PRO A 405 7.28 12.72 25.94
C PRO A 405 8.68 12.36 26.51
N ASN A 406 8.93 12.70 27.76
CA ASN A 406 10.18 12.43 28.46
C ASN A 406 10.09 11.23 29.43
N TYR A 407 9.03 10.41 29.28
CA TYR A 407 8.86 9.27 30.17
C TYR A 407 10.10 8.38 30.26
N LYS A 408 10.33 7.84 31.43
CA LYS A 408 11.36 6.82 31.66
C LYS A 408 10.70 5.59 32.27
N VAL A 409 11.03 4.44 31.76
CA VAL A 409 10.59 3.18 32.36
C VAL A 409 11.30 3.03 33.71
N PRO A 410 10.59 2.89 34.84
CA PRO A 410 11.20 2.68 36.13
C PRO A 410 12.13 1.45 36.12
N GLY A 411 13.28 1.53 36.83
CA GLY A 411 14.31 0.48 36.74
C GLY A 411 13.83 -0.91 37.19
N ASN A 412 12.93 -1.00 38.15
CA ASN A 412 12.29 -2.26 38.55
C ASN A 412 11.39 -2.81 37.45
N ILE A 413 10.64 -1.97 36.75
CA ILE A 413 9.79 -2.35 35.63
C ILE A 413 10.64 -2.76 34.39
N ASP A 414 11.67 -1.98 34.08
CA ASP A 414 12.61 -2.31 33.00
C ASP A 414 13.30 -3.67 33.24
N GLY A 415 13.64 -3.97 34.49
CA GLY A 415 14.14 -5.28 34.89
C GLY A 415 13.12 -6.42 34.61
N ILE A 416 11.84 -6.20 34.92
CA ILE A 416 10.75 -7.16 34.62
C ILE A 416 10.54 -7.31 33.11
N ILE A 417 10.51 -6.22 32.35
CA ILE A 417 10.38 -6.23 30.90
C ILE A 417 11.48 -7.08 30.24
N LYS A 418 12.71 -6.97 30.73
CA LYS A 418 13.87 -7.73 30.24
C LYS A 418 13.83 -9.24 30.56
N LYS A 419 12.99 -9.67 31.49
CA LYS A 419 12.81 -11.12 31.77
C LYS A 419 11.92 -11.77 30.69
N PRO A 420 12.26 -12.98 30.22
CA PRO A 420 11.34 -13.79 29.43
C PRO A 420 9.99 -13.94 30.12
N THR A 421 8.89 -13.91 29.35
CA THR A 421 7.53 -13.90 29.91
C THR A 421 7.25 -15.10 30.83
N HIS A 422 7.81 -16.28 30.51
CA HIS A 422 7.64 -17.50 31.30
C HIS A 422 8.42 -17.49 32.63
N GLN A 423 9.43 -16.63 32.76
CA GLN A 423 10.22 -16.49 33.99
C GLN A 423 9.65 -15.43 34.93
N ARG A 424 8.64 -14.67 34.51
CA ARG A 424 7.99 -13.67 35.36
C ARG A 424 7.05 -14.33 36.36
N ASN A 425 7.23 -14.06 37.65
CA ASN A 425 6.32 -14.52 38.70
C ASN A 425 5.01 -13.69 38.71
N GLY A 426 4.04 -14.10 39.57
CA GLY A 426 2.73 -13.46 39.65
C GLY A 426 2.80 -11.98 40.05
N GLY A 427 3.68 -11.63 41.02
CA GLY A 427 3.89 -10.25 41.48
C GLY A 427 4.48 -9.38 40.35
N GLU A 428 5.46 -9.88 39.60
CA GLU A 428 6.06 -9.18 38.46
C GLU A 428 5.06 -8.94 37.33
N LYS A 429 4.22 -9.93 37.01
CA LYS A 429 3.14 -9.77 36.02
C LYS A 429 2.13 -8.72 36.49
N GLY A 430 1.77 -8.72 37.80
CA GLY A 430 0.90 -7.71 38.38
C GLY A 430 1.50 -6.30 38.32
N ALA A 431 2.76 -6.14 38.69
CA ALA A 431 3.46 -4.85 38.65
C ALA A 431 3.55 -4.31 37.21
N LEU A 432 3.81 -5.18 36.22
CA LEU A 432 3.84 -4.78 34.81
C LEU A 432 2.46 -4.39 34.31
N ALA A 433 1.41 -5.12 34.67
CA ALA A 433 0.03 -4.78 34.30
C ALA A 433 -0.41 -3.44 34.89
N GLU A 434 -0.05 -3.17 36.15
CA GLU A 434 -0.32 -1.89 36.81
C GLU A 434 0.45 -0.74 36.16
N TYR A 435 1.70 -0.96 35.79
CA TYR A 435 2.50 0.00 35.05
C TYR A 435 1.86 0.36 33.69
N PHE A 436 1.43 -0.64 32.93
CA PHE A 436 0.76 -0.41 31.64
C PHE A 436 -0.56 0.33 31.79
N LYS A 437 -1.31 0.06 32.86
CA LYS A 437 -2.60 0.70 33.12
C LYS A 437 -2.46 2.18 33.51
N ASN A 438 -1.45 2.52 34.28
CA ASN A 438 -1.34 3.84 34.93
C ASN A 438 -0.41 4.82 34.20
N GLY A 439 0.37 4.34 33.24
CA GLY A 439 1.39 5.17 32.61
C GLY A 439 0.89 6.01 31.42
N ILE A 440 -0.26 5.68 30.87
CA ILE A 440 -0.84 6.36 29.69
C ILE A 440 -2.29 6.66 29.95
N LYS A 441 -2.67 7.93 29.84
CA LYS A 441 -4.03 8.40 30.10
C LYS A 441 -4.83 8.44 28.82
N VAL A 442 -5.99 7.79 28.78
CA VAL A 442 -6.98 8.02 27.74
C VAL A 442 -7.55 9.44 27.91
N MET A 443 -7.35 10.29 26.92
CA MET A 443 -7.85 11.67 26.88
C MET A 443 -9.24 11.74 26.26
N ALA A 444 -9.45 11.06 25.13
CA ALA A 444 -10.72 11.02 24.44
C ALA A 444 -10.99 9.64 23.84
N GLN A 445 -12.27 9.29 23.76
CA GLN A 445 -12.81 8.13 23.05
C GLN A 445 -13.94 8.58 22.17
N ILE A 446 -13.82 8.34 20.86
CA ILE A 446 -14.79 8.75 19.85
C ILE A 446 -15.27 7.48 19.14
N ASN A 447 -16.58 7.29 19.09
CA ASN A 447 -17.19 6.13 18.46
C ASN A 447 -17.98 6.52 17.23
N HIS A 448 -17.94 5.68 16.21
CA HIS A 448 -18.69 5.82 14.98
C HIS A 448 -19.51 4.54 14.73
N ASP A 449 -20.82 4.69 14.53
CA ASP A 449 -21.73 3.53 14.37
C ASP A 449 -21.82 3.01 12.94
N SER A 450 -21.33 3.77 11.94
CA SER A 450 -21.54 3.49 10.51
C SER A 450 -20.29 3.56 9.65
N THR A 451 -19.10 3.77 10.25
CA THR A 451 -17.84 3.84 9.51
C THR A 451 -16.68 3.24 10.32
N GLY A 452 -15.86 2.41 9.69
CA GLY A 452 -14.56 1.99 10.25
C GLY A 452 -13.52 3.09 10.04
N ILE A 453 -12.59 3.23 10.96
CA ILE A 453 -11.50 4.21 10.90
C ILE A 453 -10.25 3.53 10.34
N TYR A 454 -9.75 4.01 9.19
CA TYR A 454 -8.61 3.42 8.48
C TYR A 454 -7.42 4.36 8.37
N ALA A 455 -7.62 5.66 8.58
CA ALA A 455 -6.58 6.67 8.49
C ALA A 455 -6.70 7.69 9.62
N LEU A 456 -5.55 8.08 10.17
CA LEU A 456 -5.39 9.12 11.17
C LEU A 456 -4.15 9.95 10.87
N SER A 457 -4.21 11.24 11.17
CA SER A 457 -3.03 12.12 11.16
C SER A 457 -3.23 13.27 12.14
N PHE A 458 -2.25 13.52 13.01
CA PHE A 458 -2.21 14.74 13.83
C PHE A 458 -1.80 15.95 13.01
N SER A 459 -2.37 17.10 13.30
CA SER A 459 -1.80 18.37 12.83
C SER A 459 -0.41 18.59 13.45
N PRO A 460 0.52 19.28 12.76
CA PRO A 460 1.90 19.48 13.26
C PRO A 460 1.96 20.18 14.63
N ASP A 461 0.98 21.02 14.96
CA ASP A 461 0.88 21.64 16.29
C ASP A 461 0.26 20.71 17.35
N GLY A 462 -0.11 19.49 16.99
CA GLY A 462 -0.71 18.49 17.84
C GLY A 462 -2.11 18.83 18.37
N LYS A 463 -2.76 19.91 17.90
CA LYS A 463 -4.07 20.37 18.43
C LYS A 463 -5.25 19.70 17.76
N GLN A 464 -5.08 19.23 16.53
CA GLN A 464 -6.12 18.58 15.76
C GLN A 464 -5.71 17.16 15.38
N LEU A 465 -6.72 16.33 15.15
CA LEU A 465 -6.60 14.98 14.60
C LEU A 465 -7.56 14.83 13.43
N ALA A 466 -7.03 14.56 12.24
CA ALA A 466 -7.83 14.14 11.11
C ALA A 466 -8.07 12.64 11.18
N ALA A 467 -9.29 12.21 10.87
CA ALA A 467 -9.68 10.82 10.81
C ALA A 467 -10.58 10.56 9.60
N ALA A 468 -10.40 9.42 8.95
CA ALA A 468 -11.23 8.99 7.83
C ALA A 468 -11.27 7.45 7.73
N GLY A 469 -12.15 6.95 6.86
CA GLY A 469 -12.28 5.51 6.71
C GLY A 469 -13.26 5.08 5.62
N SER A 470 -14.13 4.12 5.97
CA SER A 470 -14.94 3.39 5.00
C SER A 470 -16.06 4.22 4.35
N ASP A 471 -16.52 5.30 4.97
CA ASP A 471 -17.55 6.17 4.43
C ASP A 471 -17.03 7.30 3.52
N GLY A 472 -15.68 7.43 3.43
CA GLY A 472 -15.02 8.42 2.60
C GLY A 472 -15.20 9.87 3.08
N GLN A 473 -15.58 10.06 4.33
CA GLN A 473 -15.64 11.38 4.96
C GLN A 473 -14.40 11.63 5.81
N ILE A 474 -13.92 12.86 5.78
CA ILE A 474 -12.87 13.33 6.67
C ILE A 474 -13.52 14.06 7.83
N ARG A 475 -13.06 13.75 9.03
CA ARG A 475 -13.47 14.43 10.27
C ARG A 475 -12.25 14.97 10.98
N ILE A 476 -12.31 16.22 11.40
CA ILE A 476 -11.25 16.88 12.18
C ILE A 476 -11.74 17.02 13.60
N TYR A 477 -10.94 16.58 14.56
CA TYR A 477 -11.23 16.63 15.99
C TYR A 477 -10.23 17.51 16.73
N GLN A 478 -10.65 18.14 17.82
CA GLN A 478 -9.74 18.68 18.82
C GLN A 478 -9.09 17.51 19.56
N SER A 479 -7.76 17.44 19.53
CA SER A 479 -7.01 16.29 20.07
C SER A 479 -7.07 16.20 21.60
N ALA A 480 -7.36 17.28 22.30
CA ALA A 480 -7.42 17.31 23.77
C ALA A 480 -8.69 16.66 24.33
N GLU A 481 -9.83 16.91 23.70
CA GLU A 481 -11.15 16.53 24.21
C GLU A 481 -11.92 15.59 23.27
N GLY A 482 -11.47 15.45 22.02
CA GLY A 482 -12.15 14.63 21.01
C GLY A 482 -13.39 15.29 20.40
N ASN A 483 -13.59 16.58 20.62
CA ASN A 483 -14.71 17.32 20.01
C ASN A 483 -14.51 17.46 18.51
N GLN A 484 -15.52 17.14 17.70
CA GLN A 484 -15.48 17.33 16.26
C GLN A 484 -15.51 18.83 15.91
N VAL A 485 -14.55 19.24 15.07
CA VAL A 485 -14.43 20.64 14.60
C VAL A 485 -15.15 20.81 13.27
N THR A 486 -14.91 19.87 12.35
CA THR A 486 -15.51 19.89 11.01
C THR A 486 -15.56 18.48 10.42
N GLU A 487 -16.40 18.31 9.39
CA GLU A 487 -16.41 17.13 8.54
C GLU A 487 -16.67 17.54 7.09
N PHE A 488 -16.12 16.79 6.14
CA PHE A 488 -16.31 17.04 4.72
C PHE A 488 -16.02 15.82 3.86
N ILE A 489 -16.59 15.79 2.66
CA ILE A 489 -16.27 14.81 1.62
C ILE A 489 -15.16 15.40 0.77
N PRO A 490 -13.99 14.71 0.64
CA PRO A 490 -12.82 15.29 -0.03
C PRO A 490 -12.91 15.32 -1.56
N VAL A 491 -13.83 14.58 -2.16
CA VAL A 491 -13.98 14.45 -3.61
C VAL A 491 -15.24 15.15 -4.11
N PRO A 492 -15.26 15.68 -5.34
CA PRO A 492 -16.47 16.21 -5.93
C PRO A 492 -17.41 15.06 -6.30
N ILE A 493 -18.57 14.99 -5.65
CA ILE A 493 -19.60 14.00 -5.96
C ILE A 493 -20.47 14.54 -7.11
N LYS A 494 -20.62 13.75 -8.19
CA LYS A 494 -21.61 14.04 -9.24
C LYS A 494 -23.03 13.85 -8.67
N GLN A 495 -23.80 14.90 -8.76
CA GLN A 495 -25.25 14.86 -8.50
C GLN A 495 -26.00 14.20 -9.65
#